data_3fb5eff2e26b91eb9fdcc94942548210
#
_entry.id   3fb5eff2e26b91eb9fdcc94942548210
#
_cell.length_a   1.000
_cell.length_b   1.000
_cell.length_c   1.000
_cell.angle_alpha   90.00
_cell.angle_beta   90.00
_cell.angle_gamma   90.00
#
_symmetry.space_group_name_H-M   'P 1'
#
loop_
_entity.id
_entity.type
_entity.pdbx_description
1 polymer ?
#
loop_
_entity_poly.entity_id
_entity_poly.type
_entity_poly.pdbx_seq_one_letter_code
_entity_poly.pdbx_strand_id
1 'polypeptide(L)'
;LPAVGNLVVGYLTGSTFLFGAAAVDSTFDPNVLVLFGLAALATFTREVVKDVEDLEGDREEGLSTLPIVVGERRALGVGVAAMVVAVVASAYPYVDGVFGVAYLALVVPADLVMLIACVRSFRNPSLAQRRLKHGMLLATAAFIAGRLLLSPGPVG
;
A
#
# COMPACT_ATOMS: atom_id res chain seq x y z
N LEU A 1 14.53 -12.22 12.01
CA LEU A 1 13.23 -11.89 12.57
C LEU A 1 12.17 -12.00 11.47
N PRO A 2 11.09 -12.76 11.69
CA PRO A 2 10.01 -12.87 10.70
C PRO A 2 9.41 -11.47 10.44
N ALA A 3 8.97 -11.22 9.22
CA ALA A 3 8.42 -9.95 8.75
C ALA A 3 9.40 -8.77 8.62
N VAL A 4 10.65 -8.86 9.07
CA VAL A 4 11.62 -7.75 8.88
C VAL A 4 11.84 -7.47 7.40
N GLY A 5 11.97 -8.51 6.56
CA GLY A 5 12.08 -8.35 5.11
C GLY A 5 10.91 -7.56 4.53
N ASN A 6 9.68 -7.93 4.90
CA ASN A 6 8.45 -7.29 4.43
C ASN A 6 8.34 -5.83 4.87
N LEU A 7 8.75 -5.53 6.11
CA LEU A 7 8.80 -4.16 6.63
C LEU A 7 9.86 -3.32 5.90
N VAL A 8 11.04 -3.89 5.65
CA VAL A 8 12.11 -3.20 4.90
C VAL A 8 11.68 -2.90 3.48
N VAL A 9 11.08 -3.86 2.77
CA VAL A 9 10.58 -3.65 1.39
C VAL A 9 9.48 -2.60 1.38
N GLY A 10 8.54 -2.66 2.33
CA GLY A 10 7.50 -1.65 2.49
C GLY A 10 8.10 -0.26 2.76
N TYR A 11 9.02 -0.15 3.71
CA TYR A 11 9.72 1.10 4.03
C TYR A 11 10.46 1.67 2.81
N LEU A 12 11.24 0.86 2.10
CA LEU A 12 11.97 1.31 0.91
C LEU A 12 11.03 1.79 -0.19
N THR A 13 9.91 1.08 -0.41
CA THR A 13 8.90 1.51 -1.38
C THR A 13 8.28 2.85 -0.99
N GLY A 14 7.87 3.00 0.27
CA GLY A 14 7.36 4.27 0.78
C GLY A 14 8.37 5.41 0.68
N SER A 15 9.65 5.13 0.96
CA SER A 15 10.73 6.13 0.93
C SER A 15 10.92 6.80 -0.42
N THR A 16 10.43 6.22 -1.52
CA THR A 16 10.45 6.88 -2.84
C THR A 16 9.71 8.22 -2.82
N PHE A 17 8.62 8.32 -2.04
CA PHE A 17 7.89 9.59 -1.88
C PHE A 17 8.69 10.61 -1.07
N LEU A 18 9.40 10.16 -0.02
CA LEU A 18 10.27 11.04 0.77
C LEU A 18 11.44 11.57 -0.07
N PHE A 19 12.05 10.74 -0.92
CA PHE A 19 13.10 11.18 -1.85
C PHE A 19 12.59 12.21 -2.85
N GLY A 20 11.41 11.98 -3.44
CA GLY A 20 10.80 12.95 -4.35
C GLY A 20 10.49 14.28 -3.66
N ALA A 21 9.99 14.24 -2.43
CA ALA A 21 9.70 15.44 -1.65
C ALA A 21 10.98 16.18 -1.19
N ALA A 22 12.04 15.46 -0.87
CA ALA A 22 13.33 16.05 -0.51
C ALA A 22 13.92 16.88 -1.66
N ALA A 23 13.67 16.48 -2.91
CA ALA A 23 14.13 17.22 -4.08
C ALA A 23 13.47 18.60 -4.25
N VAL A 24 12.36 18.86 -3.53
CA VAL A 24 11.58 20.11 -3.57
C VAL A 24 11.37 20.72 -2.16
N ASP A 25 12.22 20.35 -1.21
CA ASP A 25 12.20 20.83 0.19
C ASP A 25 10.86 20.62 0.94
N SER A 26 10.11 19.56 0.58
CA SER A 26 8.79 19.25 1.14
C SER A 26 8.74 17.93 1.90
N THR A 27 9.87 17.42 2.41
CA THR A 27 10.00 16.08 3.04
C THR A 27 9.06 15.87 4.23
N PHE A 28 8.78 16.91 4.99
CA PHE A 28 7.92 16.87 6.19
C PHE A 28 6.48 17.33 5.92
N ASP A 29 6.08 17.49 4.67
CA ASP A 29 4.69 17.73 4.34
C ASP A 29 3.82 16.54 4.82
N PRO A 30 2.75 16.77 5.60
CA PRO A 30 1.88 15.71 6.10
C PRO A 30 1.35 14.78 4.99
N ASN A 31 1.04 15.33 3.82
CA ASN A 31 0.56 14.55 2.69
C ASN A 31 1.64 13.60 2.13
N VAL A 32 2.90 14.06 2.11
CA VAL A 32 4.04 13.20 1.72
C VAL A 32 4.22 12.06 2.72
N LEU A 33 4.11 12.34 4.02
CA LEU A 33 4.19 11.32 5.05
C LEU A 33 3.03 10.31 4.95
N VAL A 34 1.84 10.77 4.61
CA VAL A 34 0.70 9.87 4.32
C VAL A 34 1.00 9.01 3.10
N LEU A 35 1.48 9.58 1.98
CA LEU A 35 1.85 8.82 0.79
C LEU A 35 2.93 7.76 1.08
N PHE A 36 3.95 8.13 1.85
CA PHE A 36 4.95 7.19 2.36
C PHE A 36 4.29 6.03 3.10
N GLY A 37 3.42 6.32 4.08
CA GLY A 37 2.73 5.32 4.88
C GLY A 37 1.81 4.41 4.06
N LEU A 38 1.04 4.97 3.13
CA LEU A 38 0.16 4.23 2.23
C LEU A 38 0.94 3.24 1.36
N ALA A 39 2.02 3.69 0.72
CA ALA A 39 2.87 2.84 -0.11
C ALA A 39 3.57 1.76 0.72
N ALA A 40 4.05 2.10 1.92
CA ALA A 40 4.69 1.15 2.83
C ALA A 40 3.71 0.05 3.28
N LEU A 41 2.52 0.41 3.73
CA LEU A 41 1.50 -0.53 4.21
C LEU A 41 0.94 -1.42 3.09
N ALA A 42 0.65 -0.84 1.92
CA ALA A 42 0.17 -1.60 0.77
C ALA A 42 1.22 -2.60 0.28
N THR A 43 2.50 -2.19 0.21
CA THR A 43 3.61 -3.07 -0.15
C THR A 43 3.82 -4.14 0.90
N PHE A 44 3.85 -3.80 2.19
CA PHE A 44 3.92 -4.77 3.28
C PHE A 44 2.83 -5.84 3.16
N THR A 45 1.58 -5.41 2.95
CA THR A 45 0.45 -6.35 2.79
C THR A 45 0.68 -7.29 1.60
N ARG A 46 1.13 -6.75 0.47
CA ARG A 46 1.40 -7.57 -0.72
C ARG A 46 2.53 -8.57 -0.48
N GLU A 47 3.60 -8.17 0.19
CA GLU A 47 4.71 -9.09 0.52
C GLU A 47 4.25 -10.20 1.47
N VAL A 48 3.42 -9.90 2.49
CA VAL A 48 2.83 -10.92 3.35
C VAL A 48 1.98 -11.92 2.56
N VAL A 49 1.17 -11.46 1.61
CA VAL A 49 0.37 -12.35 0.75
C VAL A 49 1.26 -13.19 -0.16
N LYS A 50 2.37 -12.64 -0.63
CA LYS A 50 3.36 -13.34 -1.44
C LYS A 50 4.07 -14.43 -0.64
N ASP A 51 4.48 -14.15 0.60
CA ASP A 51 5.09 -15.15 1.48
C ASP A 51 4.13 -16.34 1.75
N VAL A 52 2.82 -16.09 1.76
CA VAL A 52 1.82 -17.19 1.87
C VAL A 52 1.72 -17.97 0.56
N GLU A 53 1.85 -17.32 -0.59
CA GLU A 53 1.91 -17.99 -1.90
C GLU A 53 3.15 -18.90 -2.02
N ASP A 54 4.31 -18.42 -1.52
CA ASP A 54 5.61 -19.07 -1.66
C ASP A 54 5.93 -20.00 -0.45
N LEU A 55 4.99 -20.23 0.46
CA LEU A 55 5.20 -20.87 1.78
C LEU A 55 5.93 -22.21 1.73
N GLU A 56 5.63 -23.08 0.75
CA GLU A 56 6.27 -24.39 0.64
C GLU A 56 7.73 -24.25 0.22
N GLY A 57 8.02 -23.41 -0.78
CA GLY A 57 9.37 -23.11 -1.22
C GLY A 57 10.23 -22.48 -0.12
N ASP A 58 9.66 -21.50 0.59
CA ASP A 58 10.32 -20.83 1.72
C ASP A 58 10.71 -21.82 2.84
N ARG A 59 9.86 -22.83 3.08
CA ARG A 59 10.16 -23.91 4.05
C ARG A 59 11.29 -24.81 3.60
N GLU A 60 11.32 -25.19 2.33
CA GLU A 60 12.36 -26.02 1.76
C GLU A 60 13.72 -25.30 1.80
N GLU A 61 13.74 -24.00 1.60
CA GLU A 61 14.93 -23.14 1.69
C GLU A 61 15.33 -22.78 3.13
N GLY A 62 14.55 -23.19 4.15
CA GLY A 62 14.82 -22.91 5.57
C GLY A 62 14.62 -21.46 5.95
N LEU A 63 13.81 -20.70 5.23
CA LEU A 63 13.49 -19.31 5.52
C LEU A 63 12.58 -19.18 6.74
N SER A 64 12.59 -18.01 7.37
CA SER A 64 11.75 -17.68 8.52
C SER A 64 10.82 -16.51 8.17
N THR A 65 9.93 -16.74 7.20
CA THR A 65 8.92 -15.75 6.80
C THR A 65 7.76 -15.67 7.80
N LEU A 66 6.99 -14.60 7.75
CA LEU A 66 5.90 -14.39 8.70
C LEU A 66 4.91 -15.56 8.75
N PRO A 67 4.39 -16.10 7.61
CA PRO A 67 3.46 -17.22 7.65
C PRO A 67 4.07 -18.52 8.16
N ILE A 68 5.38 -18.73 8.04
CA ILE A 68 6.07 -19.90 8.60
C ILE A 68 6.04 -19.85 10.13
N VAL A 69 6.23 -18.66 10.72
CA VAL A 69 6.34 -18.50 12.17
C VAL A 69 4.99 -18.41 12.88
N VAL A 70 4.05 -17.63 12.33
CA VAL A 70 2.77 -17.37 13.01
C VAL A 70 1.59 -18.15 12.40
N GLY A 71 1.81 -18.83 11.27
CA GLY A 71 0.78 -19.52 10.48
C GLY A 71 0.12 -18.59 9.45
N GLU A 72 -0.31 -19.18 8.32
CA GLU A 72 -0.88 -18.48 7.16
C GLU A 72 -2.01 -17.51 7.53
N ARG A 73 -3.01 -18.00 8.28
CA ARG A 73 -4.20 -17.21 8.63
C ARG A 73 -3.87 -15.98 9.45
N ARG A 74 -2.93 -16.09 10.40
CA ARG A 74 -2.52 -14.96 11.24
C ARG A 74 -1.69 -13.98 10.44
N ALA A 75 -0.80 -14.46 9.60
CA ALA A 75 -0.01 -13.62 8.69
C ALA A 75 -0.93 -12.80 7.77
N LEU A 76 -1.88 -13.45 7.10
CA LEU A 76 -2.88 -12.76 6.27
C LEU A 76 -3.71 -11.76 7.07
N GLY A 77 -4.07 -12.11 8.31
CA GLY A 77 -4.78 -11.19 9.22
C GLY A 77 -4.00 -9.91 9.49
N VAL A 78 -2.68 -10.02 9.70
CA VAL A 78 -1.78 -8.85 9.85
C VAL A 78 -1.77 -8.01 8.57
N GLY A 79 -1.66 -8.65 7.39
CA GLY A 79 -1.74 -7.97 6.10
C GLY A 79 -3.07 -7.23 5.90
N VAL A 80 -4.20 -7.88 6.23
CA VAL A 80 -5.54 -7.24 6.15
C VAL A 80 -5.62 -6.03 7.07
N ALA A 81 -5.13 -6.14 8.32
CA ALA A 81 -5.13 -5.02 9.26
C ALA A 81 -4.30 -3.83 8.73
N ALA A 82 -3.11 -4.10 8.19
CA ALA A 82 -2.28 -3.07 7.56
C ALA A 82 -2.98 -2.40 6.37
N MET A 83 -3.66 -3.18 5.53
CA MET A 83 -4.42 -2.64 4.40
C MET A 83 -5.61 -1.79 4.84
N VAL A 84 -6.34 -2.19 5.90
CA VAL A 84 -7.45 -1.39 6.44
C VAL A 84 -6.93 -0.04 6.94
N VAL A 85 -5.79 -0.01 7.63
CA VAL A 85 -5.15 1.25 8.05
C VAL A 85 -4.80 2.11 6.84
N ALA A 86 -4.22 1.52 5.79
CA ALA A 86 -3.91 2.24 4.55
C ALA A 86 -5.17 2.83 3.91
N VAL A 87 -6.24 2.06 3.78
CA VAL A 87 -7.52 2.53 3.19
C VAL A 87 -8.14 3.66 4.01
N VAL A 88 -8.10 3.59 5.33
CA VAL A 88 -8.58 4.70 6.17
C VAL A 88 -7.71 5.94 5.98
N ALA A 89 -6.39 5.78 5.94
CA ALA A 89 -5.46 6.89 5.75
C ALA A 89 -5.53 7.48 4.32
N SER A 90 -5.99 6.74 3.31
CA SER A 90 -6.14 7.23 1.94
C SER A 90 -7.17 8.36 1.81
N ALA A 91 -8.09 8.49 2.77
CA ALA A 91 -9.04 9.60 2.81
C ALA A 91 -8.38 10.94 3.20
N TYR A 92 -7.22 10.91 3.87
CA TYR A 92 -6.59 12.11 4.45
C TYR A 92 -6.29 13.22 3.42
N PRO A 93 -5.70 12.96 2.25
CA PRO A 93 -5.40 14.02 1.28
C PRO A 93 -6.63 14.75 0.74
N TYR A 94 -7.79 14.09 0.77
CA TYR A 94 -9.07 14.71 0.43
C TYR A 94 -9.61 15.56 1.60
N VAL A 95 -9.55 15.03 2.82
CA VAL A 95 -10.03 15.73 4.02
C VAL A 95 -9.19 16.98 4.31
N ASP A 96 -7.89 16.92 4.06
CA ASP A 96 -6.94 18.04 4.18
C ASP A 96 -7.10 19.08 3.05
N GLY A 97 -7.97 18.81 2.08
CA GLY A 97 -8.26 19.74 0.98
C GLY A 97 -7.17 19.81 -0.10
N VAL A 98 -6.16 18.93 -0.03
CA VAL A 98 -5.08 18.87 -1.04
C VAL A 98 -5.57 18.28 -2.35
N PHE A 99 -6.46 17.26 -2.30
CA PHE A 99 -7.02 16.63 -3.47
C PHE A 99 -8.55 16.78 -3.53
N GLY A 100 -9.06 16.99 -4.75
CA GLY A 100 -10.48 17.14 -5.02
C GLY A 100 -11.23 15.82 -5.23
N VAL A 101 -12.50 15.92 -5.63
CA VAL A 101 -13.40 14.76 -5.88
C VAL A 101 -12.84 13.80 -6.95
N ALA A 102 -12.08 14.30 -7.91
CA ALA A 102 -11.44 13.47 -8.93
C ALA A 102 -10.47 12.43 -8.33
N TYR A 103 -9.77 12.77 -7.26
CA TYR A 103 -8.96 11.83 -6.49
C TYR A 103 -9.82 10.71 -5.90
N LEU A 104 -10.93 11.07 -5.22
CA LEU A 104 -11.84 10.08 -4.63
C LEU A 104 -12.42 9.12 -5.66
N ALA A 105 -12.77 9.63 -6.85
CA ALA A 105 -13.32 8.81 -7.92
C ALA A 105 -12.38 7.68 -8.37
N LEU A 106 -11.08 7.83 -8.16
CA LEU A 106 -10.07 6.83 -8.51
C LEU A 106 -9.56 6.05 -7.29
N VAL A 107 -9.35 6.71 -6.14
CA VAL A 107 -8.81 6.03 -4.96
C VAL A 107 -9.81 5.07 -4.33
N VAL A 108 -11.10 5.43 -4.29
CA VAL A 108 -12.12 4.55 -3.72
C VAL A 108 -12.23 3.21 -4.48
N PRO A 109 -12.30 3.17 -5.83
CA PRO A 109 -12.21 1.91 -6.56
C PRO A 109 -10.91 1.14 -6.31
N ALA A 110 -9.76 1.83 -6.19
CA ALA A 110 -8.48 1.19 -5.90
C ALA A 110 -8.51 0.50 -4.53
N ASP A 111 -8.98 1.20 -3.51
CA ASP A 111 -9.12 0.70 -2.15
C ASP A 111 -10.07 -0.52 -2.08
N LEU A 112 -11.19 -0.46 -2.78
CA LEU A 112 -12.13 -1.58 -2.88
C LEU A 112 -11.47 -2.81 -3.53
N VAL A 113 -10.72 -2.62 -4.61
CA VAL A 113 -9.98 -3.71 -5.28
C VAL A 113 -8.98 -4.32 -4.31
N MET A 114 -8.22 -3.49 -3.56
CA MET A 114 -7.23 -3.97 -2.59
C MET A 114 -7.87 -4.69 -1.41
N LEU A 115 -8.94 -4.17 -0.83
CA LEU A 115 -9.67 -4.84 0.26
C LEU A 115 -10.27 -6.17 -0.18
N ILE A 116 -10.91 -6.21 -1.35
CA ILE A 116 -11.44 -7.47 -1.91
C ILE A 116 -10.31 -8.48 -2.16
N ALA A 117 -9.16 -8.02 -2.64
CA ALA A 117 -7.99 -8.87 -2.83
C ALA A 117 -7.50 -9.44 -1.49
N CYS A 118 -7.40 -8.62 -0.45
CA CYS A 118 -7.03 -9.05 0.90
C CYS A 118 -7.97 -10.12 1.44
N VAL A 119 -9.28 -9.94 1.32
CA VAL A 119 -10.25 -10.96 1.76
C VAL A 119 -10.11 -12.26 0.95
N ARG A 120 -9.85 -12.15 -0.34
CA ARG A 120 -9.67 -13.32 -1.23
C ARG A 120 -8.34 -14.02 -1.05
N SER A 121 -7.34 -13.39 -0.42
CA SER A 121 -6.04 -14.01 -0.17
C SER A 121 -6.13 -15.27 0.71
N PHE A 122 -7.12 -15.35 1.58
CA PHE A 122 -7.40 -16.55 2.40
C PHE A 122 -7.82 -17.79 1.59
N ARG A 123 -8.18 -17.61 0.31
CA ARG A 123 -8.58 -18.70 -0.58
C ARG A 123 -7.67 -18.87 -1.79
N ASN A 124 -7.11 -17.79 -2.28
CA ASN A 124 -6.25 -17.78 -3.47
C ASN A 124 -5.21 -16.65 -3.36
N PRO A 125 -4.06 -16.90 -2.71
CA PRO A 125 -2.99 -15.91 -2.54
C PRO A 125 -2.46 -15.38 -3.88
N SER A 126 -2.26 -16.25 -4.88
CA SER A 126 -1.71 -15.89 -6.19
C SER A 126 -2.56 -14.87 -6.92
N LEU A 127 -3.89 -15.08 -6.95
CA LEU A 127 -4.81 -14.14 -7.55
C LEU A 127 -4.87 -12.83 -6.74
N ALA A 128 -4.83 -12.93 -5.42
CA ALA A 128 -4.88 -11.78 -4.53
C ALA A 128 -3.68 -10.87 -4.73
N GLN A 129 -2.44 -11.40 -4.76
CA GLN A 129 -1.24 -10.59 -4.93
C GLN A 129 -1.22 -9.86 -6.29
N ARG A 130 -1.73 -10.50 -7.36
CA ARG A 130 -1.88 -9.83 -8.67
C ARG A 130 -2.89 -8.67 -8.61
N ARG A 131 -4.02 -8.86 -7.93
CA ARG A 131 -5.04 -7.81 -7.76
C ARG A 131 -4.57 -6.67 -6.86
N LEU A 132 -3.82 -6.98 -5.80
CA LEU A 132 -3.17 -5.95 -4.98
C LEU A 132 -2.27 -5.07 -5.82
N LYS A 133 -1.44 -5.66 -6.69
CA LYS A 133 -0.59 -4.91 -7.63
C LYS A 133 -1.41 -3.96 -8.53
N HIS A 134 -2.53 -4.43 -9.08
CA HIS A 134 -3.39 -3.58 -9.92
C HIS A 134 -4.05 -2.46 -9.09
N GLY A 135 -4.51 -2.76 -7.87
CA GLY A 135 -5.04 -1.76 -6.95
C GLY A 135 -4.01 -0.68 -6.61
N MET A 136 -2.77 -1.07 -6.31
CA MET A 136 -1.66 -0.15 -6.05
C MET A 136 -1.37 0.76 -7.25
N LEU A 137 -1.37 0.21 -8.48
CA LEU A 137 -1.19 1.01 -9.70
C LEU A 137 -2.34 2.01 -9.89
N LEU A 138 -3.57 1.60 -9.64
CA LEU A 138 -4.74 2.47 -9.72
C LEU A 138 -4.68 3.57 -8.65
N ALA A 139 -4.29 3.23 -7.42
CA ALA A 139 -4.07 4.22 -6.36
C ALA A 139 -2.99 5.24 -6.74
N THR A 140 -1.87 4.78 -7.31
CA THR A 140 -0.81 5.69 -7.82
C THR A 140 -1.37 6.63 -8.90
N ALA A 141 -2.16 6.11 -9.83
CA ALA A 141 -2.83 6.92 -10.85
C ALA A 141 -3.80 7.94 -10.24
N ALA A 142 -4.50 7.59 -9.14
CA ALA A 142 -5.36 8.51 -8.42
C ALA A 142 -4.61 9.72 -7.84
N PHE A 143 -3.43 9.49 -7.26
CA PHE A 143 -2.57 10.57 -6.76
C PHE A 143 -2.05 11.47 -7.88
N ILE A 144 -1.61 10.88 -8.99
CA ILE A 144 -1.15 11.65 -10.17
C ILE A 144 -2.30 12.48 -10.74
N ALA A 145 -3.46 11.87 -10.96
CA ALA A 145 -4.64 12.56 -11.48
C ALA A 145 -5.14 13.63 -10.50
N GLY A 146 -5.16 13.35 -9.21
CA GLY A 146 -5.51 14.31 -8.17
C GLY A 146 -4.62 15.56 -8.21
N ARG A 147 -3.32 15.39 -8.48
CA ARG A 147 -2.39 16.50 -8.60
C ARG A 147 -2.54 17.28 -9.91
N LEU A 148 -2.73 16.57 -11.04
CA LEU A 148 -2.83 17.19 -12.36
C LEU A 148 -4.16 17.92 -12.57
N LEU A 149 -5.25 17.44 -11.96
CA LEU A 149 -6.59 18.03 -12.08
C LEU A 149 -6.86 19.13 -11.06
N LEU A 150 -5.94 19.38 -10.14
CA LEU A 150 -5.91 20.64 -9.41
C LEU A 150 -5.58 21.73 -10.42
N SER A 151 -6.61 22.41 -10.93
CA SER A 151 -6.39 23.65 -11.69
C SER A 151 -5.51 24.56 -10.84
N PRO A 152 -4.41 25.15 -11.40
CA PRO A 152 -3.72 26.22 -10.71
C PRO A 152 -4.77 27.32 -10.48
N GLY A 153 -5.12 27.52 -9.21
CA GLY A 153 -5.90 28.71 -8.84
C GLY A 153 -5.20 29.95 -9.41
N PRO A 154 -5.91 31.01 -9.78
CA PRO A 154 -5.27 32.20 -10.30
C PRO A 154 -4.21 32.64 -9.29
N VAL A 155 -2.96 32.64 -9.76
CA VAL A 155 -1.83 33.21 -9.01
C VAL A 155 -2.15 34.69 -8.90
N GLY A 156 -2.65 35.11 -7.72
CA GLY A 156 -2.83 36.50 -7.34
C GLY A 156 -1.52 37.06 -6.78
#